data_3ebbe1f307cc99ae1673ad10a1b68226
#
_entry.id   3ebbe1f307cc99ae1673ad10a1b68226
#
_cell.length_a   1.000
_cell.length_b   1.000
_cell.length_c   1.000
_cell.angle_alpha   90.00
_cell.angle_beta   90.00
_cell.angle_gamma   90.00
#
_symmetry.space_group_name_H-M   'P 1'
#
loop_
_entity.id
_entity.type
_entity.pdbx_description
1 polymer ?
#
loop_
_entity_poly.entity_id
_entity_poly.type
_entity_poly.pdbx_seq_one_letter_code
_entity_poly.pdbx_strand_id
1 'polypeptide(L)'
;KNMSKEDKKVKVAFPHMGSVCIAWAAALKKIGVEPFIPPYTSKKTLSLGTKHSPEAICLPYKLILGNFIEAIEGGADYVAMITSPGCCRLGQYGNSIENALVDMGYHARYIELSLYDGIKGMYNVLKEISGKNDPILFARAINIAIRKMFLLDDLEENLAYYRAREINQGDA
;
A
#
# COMPACT_ATOMS: atom_id res chain seq x y z
N LYS A 1 -1.77 16.23 36.57
CA LYS A 1 -2.78 15.49 35.81
C LYS A 1 -2.07 14.88 34.61
N ASN A 2 -1.61 13.62 34.74
CA ASN A 2 -1.07 12.84 33.63
C ASN A 2 -2.19 12.54 32.65
N MET A 3 -2.19 13.21 31.51
CA MET A 3 -2.92 12.73 30.34
C MET A 3 -2.19 11.47 29.87
N SER A 4 -2.85 10.33 29.99
CA SER A 4 -2.43 9.03 29.43
C SER A 4 -2.08 9.28 27.96
N LYS A 5 -0.87 8.89 27.52
CA LYS A 5 -0.55 8.68 26.11
C LYS A 5 -1.51 7.58 25.64
N GLU A 6 -2.62 7.97 25.01
CA GLU A 6 -3.34 7.06 24.14
C GLU A 6 -2.31 6.51 23.16
N ASP A 7 -2.17 5.18 23.10
CA ASP A 7 -1.32 4.48 22.14
C ASP A 7 -1.84 4.83 20.74
N LYS A 8 -1.31 5.92 20.18
CA LYS A 8 -1.62 6.33 18.80
C LYS A 8 -1.19 5.19 17.89
N LYS A 9 -2.16 4.43 17.37
CA LYS A 9 -1.89 3.36 16.42
C LYS A 9 -1.22 3.94 15.18
N VAL A 10 -0.11 3.34 14.80
CA VAL A 10 0.62 3.69 13.58
C VAL A 10 -0.27 3.44 12.36
N LYS A 11 -0.39 4.43 11.49
CA LYS A 11 -1.16 4.37 10.24
C LYS A 11 -0.24 4.08 9.06
N VAL A 12 -0.50 2.99 8.36
CA VAL A 12 0.29 2.57 7.19
C VAL A 12 -0.59 2.55 5.96
N ALA A 13 -0.17 3.26 4.91
CA ALA A 13 -0.85 3.30 3.62
C ALA A 13 -0.12 2.48 2.55
N PHE A 14 -0.91 1.84 1.68
CA PHE A 14 -0.45 1.21 0.44
C PHE A 14 -1.08 1.92 -0.76
N PRO A 15 -0.38 2.03 -1.90
CA PRO A 15 -0.95 2.61 -3.09
C PRO A 15 -2.02 1.70 -3.69
N HIS A 16 -2.93 2.28 -4.48
CA HIS A 16 -3.87 1.49 -5.26
C HIS A 16 -3.14 0.79 -6.41
N MET A 17 -3.00 -0.54 -6.29
CA MET A 17 -2.49 -1.44 -7.31
C MET A 17 -3.50 -2.59 -7.45
N GLY A 18 -4.63 -2.32 -8.09
CA GLY A 18 -5.80 -3.19 -8.03
C GLY A 18 -6.35 -3.28 -6.60
N SER A 19 -6.89 -4.42 -6.23
CA SER A 19 -7.50 -4.67 -4.92
C SER A 19 -6.51 -5.07 -3.81
N VAL A 20 -5.20 -5.08 -4.11
CA VAL A 20 -4.14 -5.53 -3.19
C VAL A 20 -4.14 -4.74 -1.87
N CYS A 21 -4.44 -3.45 -1.89
CA CYS A 21 -4.53 -2.61 -0.69
C CYS A 21 -5.56 -3.16 0.33
N ILE A 22 -6.66 -3.78 -0.14
CA ILE A 22 -7.69 -4.38 0.72
C ILE A 22 -7.14 -5.61 1.46
N ALA A 23 -6.37 -6.43 0.76
CA ALA A 23 -5.75 -7.62 1.34
C ALA A 23 -4.71 -7.26 2.41
N TRP A 24 -3.84 -6.30 2.11
CA TRP A 24 -2.84 -5.81 3.06
C TRP A 24 -3.46 -5.08 4.25
N ALA A 25 -4.54 -4.32 4.04
CA ALA A 25 -5.27 -3.70 5.14
C ALA A 25 -5.76 -4.73 6.17
N ALA A 26 -6.19 -5.91 5.72
CA ALA A 26 -6.60 -6.99 6.63
C ALA A 26 -5.42 -7.58 7.42
N ALA A 27 -4.25 -7.74 6.79
CA ALA A 27 -3.05 -8.20 7.47
C ALA A 27 -2.57 -7.19 8.53
N LEU A 28 -2.54 -5.90 8.20
CA LEU A 28 -2.16 -4.84 9.13
C LEU A 28 -3.08 -4.80 10.36
N LYS A 29 -4.40 -4.85 10.15
CA LYS A 29 -5.37 -4.92 11.26
C LYS A 29 -5.10 -6.12 12.17
N LYS A 30 -4.72 -7.27 11.61
CA LYS A 30 -4.42 -8.48 12.40
C LYS A 30 -3.22 -8.29 13.33
N ILE A 31 -2.21 -7.55 12.93
CA ILE A 31 -1.03 -7.25 13.76
C ILE A 31 -1.21 -6.03 14.67
N GLY A 32 -2.36 -5.34 14.57
CA GLY A 32 -2.70 -4.19 15.42
C GLY A 32 -2.25 -2.84 14.85
N VAL A 33 -1.84 -2.81 13.58
CA VAL A 33 -1.51 -1.60 12.84
C VAL A 33 -2.77 -1.09 12.15
N GLU A 34 -2.96 0.23 12.10
CA GLU A 34 -4.11 0.84 11.43
C GLU A 34 -3.81 1.01 9.93
N PRO A 35 -4.55 0.34 9.02
CA PRO A 35 -4.38 0.57 7.61
C PRO A 35 -5.04 1.89 7.21
N PHE A 36 -4.32 2.71 6.46
CA PHE A 36 -4.86 3.87 5.78
C PHE A 36 -5.04 3.53 4.30
N ILE A 37 -6.28 3.49 3.82
CA ILE A 37 -6.56 3.28 2.40
C ILE A 37 -6.71 4.66 1.75
N PRO A 38 -5.80 5.03 0.83
CA PRO A 38 -5.91 6.30 0.12
C PRO A 38 -7.25 6.41 -0.65
N PRO A 39 -7.69 7.62 -0.99
CA PRO A 39 -8.82 7.78 -1.92
C PRO A 39 -8.55 7.04 -3.24
N TYR A 40 -9.62 6.61 -3.91
CA TYR A 40 -9.46 6.00 -5.24
C TYR A 40 -8.73 6.94 -6.19
N THR A 41 -7.85 6.32 -7.00
CA THR A 41 -7.06 7.03 -8.02
C THR A 41 -7.96 7.89 -8.91
N SER A 42 -7.65 9.18 -8.99
CA SER A 42 -8.44 10.19 -9.69
C SER A 42 -7.55 11.12 -10.52
N LYS A 43 -8.17 12.07 -11.22
CA LYS A 43 -7.43 13.14 -11.91
C LYS A 43 -6.59 13.97 -10.95
N LYS A 44 -7.05 14.16 -9.69
CA LYS A 44 -6.29 14.84 -8.63
C LYS A 44 -5.03 14.06 -8.29
N THR A 45 -5.14 12.75 -8.07
CA THR A 45 -4.02 11.85 -7.79
C THR A 45 -2.96 11.93 -8.88
N LEU A 46 -3.39 11.85 -10.16
CA LEU A 46 -2.48 11.96 -11.31
C LEU A 46 -1.80 13.34 -11.38
N SER A 47 -2.55 14.40 -11.14
CA SER A 47 -2.02 15.77 -11.14
C SER A 47 -0.96 15.96 -10.07
N LEU A 48 -1.21 15.50 -8.83
CA LEU A 48 -0.25 15.55 -7.74
C LEU A 48 1.03 14.78 -8.07
N GLY A 49 0.89 13.53 -8.52
CA GLY A 49 2.06 12.72 -8.87
C GLY A 49 2.83 13.26 -10.07
N THR A 50 2.16 13.82 -11.08
CA THR A 50 2.81 14.40 -12.26
C THR A 50 3.61 15.65 -11.91
N LYS A 51 3.08 16.49 -11.01
CA LYS A 51 3.74 17.73 -10.58
C LYS A 51 5.10 17.47 -9.91
N HIS A 52 5.22 16.34 -9.22
CA HIS A 52 6.40 16.01 -8.39
C HIS A 52 7.21 14.83 -8.91
N SER A 53 7.02 14.45 -10.18
CA SER A 53 7.75 13.36 -10.82
C SER A 53 8.49 13.83 -12.07
N PRO A 54 9.59 13.15 -12.46
CA PRO A 54 10.24 13.41 -13.73
C PRO A 54 9.27 13.28 -14.91
N GLU A 55 9.41 14.12 -15.94
CA GLU A 55 8.50 14.16 -17.08
C GLU A 55 8.41 12.82 -17.81
N ALA A 56 9.56 12.19 -18.06
CA ALA A 56 9.68 10.96 -18.83
C ALA A 56 9.44 9.66 -18.01
N ILE A 57 8.99 9.78 -16.75
CA ILE A 57 8.69 8.59 -15.93
C ILE A 57 7.35 7.98 -16.34
N CYS A 58 7.21 6.66 -16.15
CA CYS A 58 5.98 5.96 -16.52
C CYS A 58 4.78 6.37 -15.65
N LEU A 59 3.57 6.20 -16.19
CA LEU A 59 2.31 6.56 -15.54
C LEU A 59 2.11 5.90 -14.18
N PRO A 60 2.41 4.59 -13.97
CA PRO A 60 2.27 3.97 -12.65
C PRO A 60 3.04 4.68 -11.54
N TYR A 61 4.25 5.14 -11.81
CA TYR A 61 5.02 5.93 -10.83
C TYR A 61 4.26 7.18 -10.38
N LYS A 62 3.72 7.94 -11.35
CA LYS A 62 2.96 9.17 -11.08
C LYS A 62 1.73 8.90 -10.23
N LEU A 63 1.03 7.82 -10.51
CA LEU A 63 -0.15 7.43 -9.73
C LEU A 63 0.21 6.99 -8.32
N ILE A 64 1.26 6.19 -8.14
CA ILE A 64 1.73 5.73 -6.83
C ILE A 64 2.19 6.91 -5.98
N LEU A 65 3.00 7.81 -6.56
CA LEU A 65 3.44 9.02 -5.85
C LEU A 65 2.26 9.89 -5.44
N GLY A 66 1.28 10.08 -6.33
CA GLY A 66 0.05 10.82 -6.02
C GLY A 66 -0.76 10.17 -4.90
N ASN A 67 -0.92 8.84 -4.90
CA ASN A 67 -1.58 8.10 -3.81
C ASN A 67 -0.86 8.28 -2.47
N PHE A 68 0.47 8.27 -2.48
CA PHE A 68 1.23 8.48 -1.25
C PHE A 68 1.10 9.91 -0.72
N ILE A 69 1.12 10.91 -1.61
CA ILE A 69 0.87 12.29 -1.20
C ILE A 69 -0.52 12.41 -0.56
N GLU A 70 -1.56 11.89 -1.20
CA GLU A 70 -2.92 11.92 -0.65
C GLU A 70 -3.04 11.15 0.68
N ALA A 71 -2.33 10.04 0.83
CA ALA A 71 -2.29 9.27 2.07
C ALA A 71 -1.61 10.05 3.21
N ILE A 72 -0.49 10.70 2.95
CA ILE A 72 0.25 11.48 3.94
C ILE A 72 -0.55 12.70 4.36
N GLU A 73 -1.14 13.43 3.41
CA GLU A 73 -2.05 14.54 3.68
C GLU A 73 -3.29 14.11 4.49
N GLY A 74 -3.74 12.85 4.29
CA GLY A 74 -4.81 12.22 5.06
C GLY A 74 -4.39 11.72 6.45
N GLY A 75 -3.11 11.85 6.81
CA GLY A 75 -2.58 11.50 8.13
C GLY A 75 -2.00 10.10 8.26
N ALA A 76 -1.53 9.49 7.16
CA ALA A 76 -0.71 8.29 7.22
C ALA A 76 0.67 8.59 7.80
N ASP A 77 1.12 7.80 8.76
CA ASP A 77 2.45 7.93 9.38
C ASP A 77 3.52 7.24 8.52
N TYR A 78 3.12 6.18 7.80
CA TYR A 78 3.97 5.40 6.89
C TYR A 78 3.28 5.17 5.55
N VAL A 79 4.08 5.14 4.50
CA VAL A 79 3.68 4.67 3.17
C VAL A 79 4.52 3.47 2.80
N ALA A 80 3.89 2.42 2.31
CA ALA A 80 4.55 1.14 2.06
C ALA A 80 4.30 0.65 0.64
N MET A 81 5.34 0.07 0.03
CA MET A 81 5.26 -0.54 -1.29
C MET A 81 6.00 -1.87 -1.32
N ILE A 82 5.52 -2.78 -2.13
CA ILE A 82 6.20 -4.06 -2.38
C ILE A 82 7.20 -3.85 -3.51
N THR A 83 8.44 -4.25 -3.26
CA THR A 83 9.51 -4.28 -4.26
C THR A 83 9.75 -5.72 -4.68
N SER A 84 9.90 -5.96 -5.96
CA SER A 84 10.11 -7.32 -6.49
C SER A 84 11.28 -7.36 -7.47
N PRO A 85 11.99 -8.50 -7.55
CA PRO A 85 12.94 -8.75 -8.60
C PRO A 85 12.22 -8.80 -9.96
N GLY A 86 12.82 -8.18 -10.96
CA GLY A 86 12.29 -8.21 -12.32
C GLY A 86 12.79 -7.07 -13.18
N CYS A 87 12.47 -7.13 -14.46
CA CYS A 87 12.84 -6.11 -15.43
C CYS A 87 11.92 -4.87 -15.39
N CYS A 88 10.82 -4.93 -14.67
CA CYS A 88 9.90 -3.81 -14.51
C CYS A 88 10.46 -2.78 -13.51
N ARG A 89 10.52 -1.52 -13.93
CA ARG A 89 10.99 -0.42 -13.07
C ARG A 89 10.14 -0.22 -11.83
N LEU A 90 8.90 -0.71 -11.81
CA LEU A 90 8.00 -0.63 -10.67
C LEU A 90 8.66 -1.17 -9.38
N GLY A 91 9.40 -2.27 -9.50
CA GLY A 91 10.15 -2.84 -8.39
C GLY A 91 11.34 -2.00 -7.89
N GLN A 92 11.68 -0.90 -8.58
CA GLN A 92 12.83 -0.05 -8.27
C GLN A 92 12.43 1.39 -7.88
N TYR A 93 11.14 1.66 -7.72
CA TYR A 93 10.68 3.02 -7.44
C TYR A 93 10.92 3.50 -6.01
N GLY A 94 11.22 2.59 -5.08
CA GLY A 94 11.30 2.87 -3.66
C GLY A 94 12.14 4.10 -3.33
N ASN A 95 13.43 4.06 -3.65
CA ASN A 95 14.35 5.16 -3.36
C ASN A 95 13.94 6.47 -4.06
N SER A 96 13.44 6.38 -5.30
CA SER A 96 13.01 7.57 -6.04
C SER A 96 11.78 8.23 -5.43
N ILE A 97 10.82 7.43 -4.95
CA ILE A 97 9.61 7.92 -4.26
C ILE A 97 9.99 8.51 -2.90
N GLU A 98 10.83 7.81 -2.13
CA GLU A 98 11.29 8.30 -0.84
C GLU A 98 11.98 9.66 -0.97
N ASN A 99 12.92 9.80 -1.91
CA ASN A 99 13.58 11.06 -2.17
C ASN A 99 12.60 12.16 -2.59
N ALA A 100 11.65 11.85 -3.48
CA ALA A 100 10.63 12.81 -3.88
C ALA A 100 9.77 13.28 -2.70
N LEU A 101 9.40 12.39 -1.78
CA LEU A 101 8.63 12.74 -0.59
C LEU A 101 9.45 13.63 0.37
N VAL A 102 10.74 13.31 0.56
CA VAL A 102 11.66 14.11 1.37
C VAL A 102 11.86 15.50 0.77
N ASP A 103 12.09 15.61 -0.53
CA ASP A 103 12.28 16.88 -1.24
C ASP A 103 11.03 17.79 -1.14
N MET A 104 9.84 17.18 -1.05
CA MET A 104 8.59 17.91 -0.81
C MET A 104 8.37 18.30 0.66
N GLY A 105 9.26 17.89 1.57
CA GLY A 105 9.15 18.19 3.00
C GLY A 105 8.17 17.29 3.76
N TYR A 106 7.75 16.17 3.20
CA TYR A 106 6.95 15.19 3.92
C TYR A 106 7.81 14.37 4.88
N HIS A 107 7.31 14.18 6.11
CA HIS A 107 7.99 13.43 7.17
C HIS A 107 7.48 11.99 7.36
N ALA A 108 6.61 11.52 6.47
CA ALA A 108 6.14 10.15 6.52
C ALA A 108 7.27 9.20 6.12
N ARG A 109 7.42 8.09 6.87
CA ARG A 109 8.47 7.10 6.58
C ARG A 109 8.04 6.21 5.43
N TYR A 110 8.91 6.06 4.46
CA TYR A 110 8.75 5.06 3.40
C TYR A 110 9.18 3.69 3.91
N ILE A 111 8.37 2.67 3.64
CA ILE A 111 8.65 1.27 3.99
C ILE A 111 8.69 0.44 2.71
N GLU A 112 9.79 -0.24 2.53
CA GLU A 112 9.96 -1.19 1.45
C GLU A 112 9.71 -2.62 1.93
N LEU A 113 8.71 -3.27 1.34
CA LEU A 113 8.47 -4.70 1.50
C LEU A 113 9.22 -5.44 0.40
N SER A 114 10.52 -5.63 0.61
CA SER A 114 11.40 -6.22 -0.39
C SER A 114 11.25 -7.74 -0.45
N LEU A 115 10.91 -8.25 -1.65
CA LEU A 115 10.94 -9.69 -1.91
C LEU A 115 12.36 -10.23 -2.08
N TYR A 116 13.36 -9.36 -2.25
CA TYR A 116 14.78 -9.76 -2.27
C TYR A 116 15.26 -10.25 -0.90
N ASP A 117 14.75 -9.62 0.17
CA ASP A 117 15.14 -9.96 1.55
C ASP A 117 14.37 -11.17 2.10
N GLY A 118 13.45 -11.70 1.30
CA GLY A 118 12.66 -12.87 1.63
C GLY A 118 11.83 -12.72 2.91
N ILE A 119 11.52 -13.85 3.54
CA ILE A 119 10.67 -13.90 4.74
C ILE A 119 11.29 -13.12 5.91
N LYS A 120 12.61 -13.11 6.03
CA LYS A 120 13.31 -12.41 7.12
C LYS A 120 13.18 -10.90 7.01
N GLY A 121 13.30 -10.34 5.80
CA GLY A 121 13.10 -8.91 5.55
C GLY A 121 11.67 -8.49 5.88
N MET A 122 10.69 -9.24 5.37
CA MET A 122 9.27 -8.98 5.66
C MET A 122 8.97 -9.06 7.17
N TYR A 123 9.54 -10.04 7.87
CA TYR A 123 9.41 -10.16 9.32
C TYR A 123 9.93 -8.93 10.06
N ASN A 124 11.12 -8.43 9.69
CA ASN A 124 11.72 -7.26 10.33
C ASN A 124 10.86 -6.01 10.14
N VAL A 125 10.34 -5.80 8.93
CA VAL A 125 9.43 -4.68 8.64
C VAL A 125 8.15 -4.77 9.48
N LEU A 126 7.49 -5.95 9.52
CA LEU A 126 6.28 -6.13 10.31
C LEU A 126 6.53 -5.92 11.81
N LYS A 127 7.70 -6.34 12.31
CA LYS A 127 8.14 -6.10 13.68
C LYS A 127 8.32 -4.60 13.94
N GLU A 128 8.96 -3.89 13.05
CA GLU A 128 9.19 -2.44 13.18
C GLU A 128 7.87 -1.66 13.26
N ILE A 129 6.95 -1.89 12.32
CA ILE A 129 5.70 -1.13 12.25
C ILE A 129 4.69 -1.50 13.35
N SER A 130 4.70 -2.76 13.82
CA SER A 130 3.75 -3.22 14.84
C SER A 130 4.29 -3.12 16.27
N GLY A 131 5.60 -2.96 16.43
CA GLY A 131 6.27 -3.05 17.74
C GLY A 131 6.19 -4.44 18.39
N LYS A 132 5.71 -5.46 17.66
CA LYS A 132 5.52 -6.82 18.16
C LYS A 132 6.60 -7.75 17.64
N ASN A 133 6.92 -8.78 18.41
CA ASN A 133 7.88 -9.81 18.05
C ASN A 133 7.22 -11.21 18.13
N ASP A 134 6.20 -11.43 17.29
CA ASP A 134 5.41 -12.66 17.29
C ASP A 134 5.37 -13.26 15.86
N PRO A 135 6.21 -14.27 15.59
CA PRO A 135 6.28 -14.91 14.27
C PRO A 135 4.97 -15.60 13.87
N ILE A 136 4.24 -16.17 14.86
CA ILE A 136 2.99 -16.88 14.58
C ILE A 136 1.90 -15.88 14.17
N LEU A 137 1.83 -14.74 14.87
CA LEU A 137 0.90 -13.67 14.53
C LEU A 137 1.17 -13.14 13.11
N PHE A 138 2.45 -12.93 12.76
CA PHE A 138 2.83 -12.44 11.43
C PHE A 138 2.54 -13.47 10.33
N ALA A 139 2.84 -14.75 10.55
CA ALA A 139 2.48 -15.81 9.61
C ALA A 139 0.94 -15.88 9.37
N ARG A 140 0.14 -15.74 10.43
CA ARG A 140 -1.32 -15.68 10.31
C ARG A 140 -1.79 -14.44 9.54
N ALA A 141 -1.17 -13.29 9.78
CA ALA A 141 -1.51 -12.06 9.08
C ALA A 141 -1.20 -12.16 7.58
N ILE A 142 -0.04 -12.67 7.22
CA ILE A 142 0.36 -12.91 5.82
C ILE A 142 -0.59 -13.92 5.15
N ASN A 143 -0.94 -15.01 5.84
CA ASN A 143 -1.90 -16.00 5.32
C ASN A 143 -3.27 -15.37 5.03
N ILE A 144 -3.75 -14.46 5.89
CA ILE A 144 -4.99 -13.72 5.66
C ILE A 144 -4.86 -12.85 4.40
N ALA A 145 -3.75 -12.13 4.21
CA ALA A 145 -3.52 -11.32 3.03
C ALA A 145 -3.54 -12.17 1.74
N ILE A 146 -2.79 -13.27 1.73
CA ILE A 146 -2.70 -14.18 0.58
C ILE A 146 -4.09 -14.75 0.22
N ARG A 147 -4.83 -15.26 1.20
CA ARG A 147 -6.18 -15.79 0.95
C ARG A 147 -7.14 -14.74 0.43
N LYS A 148 -7.03 -13.50 0.94
CA LYS A 148 -7.84 -12.40 0.42
C LYS A 148 -7.44 -11.99 -0.99
N MET A 149 -6.16 -12.02 -1.33
CA MET A 149 -5.71 -11.74 -2.71
C MET A 149 -6.32 -12.73 -3.69
N PHE A 150 -6.22 -14.04 -3.43
CA PHE A 150 -6.84 -15.05 -4.30
C PHE A 150 -8.36 -14.86 -4.41
N LEU A 151 -9.04 -14.60 -3.30
CA LEU A 151 -10.49 -14.35 -3.33
C LEU A 151 -10.84 -13.10 -4.16
N LEU A 152 -10.04 -12.05 -4.06
CA LEU A 152 -10.25 -10.81 -4.84
C LEU A 152 -9.99 -11.04 -6.32
N ASP A 153 -8.96 -11.82 -6.67
CA ASP A 153 -8.68 -12.20 -8.06
C ASP A 153 -9.85 -13.00 -8.67
N ASP A 154 -10.37 -14.00 -7.94
CA ASP A 154 -11.56 -14.76 -8.35
C ASP A 154 -12.79 -13.86 -8.53
N LEU A 155 -12.99 -12.89 -7.65
CA LEU A 155 -14.10 -11.93 -7.74
C LEU A 155 -13.95 -10.98 -8.93
N GLU A 156 -12.74 -10.48 -9.17
CA GLU A 156 -12.46 -9.59 -10.31
C GLU A 156 -12.62 -10.32 -11.65
N GLU A 157 -12.18 -11.59 -11.74
CA GLU A 157 -12.37 -12.42 -12.93
C GLU A 157 -13.85 -12.66 -13.20
N ASN A 158 -14.62 -13.05 -12.17
CA ASN A 158 -16.06 -13.23 -12.29
C ASN A 158 -16.77 -11.94 -12.69
N LEU A 159 -16.41 -10.82 -12.04
CA LEU A 159 -16.97 -9.51 -12.38
C LEU A 159 -16.71 -9.15 -13.83
N ALA A 160 -15.48 -9.34 -14.33
CA ALA A 160 -15.13 -9.09 -15.72
C ALA A 160 -15.93 -9.97 -16.68
N TYR A 161 -16.13 -11.24 -16.32
CA TYR A 161 -16.94 -12.18 -17.12
C TYR A 161 -18.40 -11.77 -17.20
N TYR A 162 -19.05 -11.45 -16.07
CA TYR A 162 -20.46 -11.09 -16.03
C TYR A 162 -20.71 -9.70 -16.59
N ARG A 163 -19.84 -8.73 -16.32
CA ARG A 163 -19.95 -7.35 -16.82
C ARG A 163 -19.98 -7.25 -18.34
N ALA A 164 -19.27 -8.15 -19.03
CA ALA A 164 -19.31 -8.23 -20.48
C ALA A 164 -20.64 -8.83 -21.04
N ARG A 165 -21.49 -9.39 -20.17
CA ARG A 165 -22.72 -10.12 -20.50
C ARG A 165 -23.97 -9.55 -19.84
N GLU A 166 -23.82 -8.51 -19.02
CA GLU A 166 -24.97 -7.86 -18.40
C GLU A 166 -25.88 -7.24 -19.45
N ILE A 167 -27.18 -7.32 -19.22
CA ILE A 167 -28.21 -6.74 -20.10
C ILE A 167 -28.42 -5.27 -19.71
N ASN A 168 -28.49 -4.98 -18.42
CA ASN A 168 -28.55 -3.63 -17.90
C ASN A 168 -27.23 -3.30 -17.20
N GLN A 169 -26.73 -2.08 -17.42
CA GLN A 169 -25.50 -1.64 -16.78
C GLN A 169 -25.63 -1.67 -15.25
N GLY A 170 -24.80 -2.47 -14.60
CA GLY A 170 -24.76 -2.59 -13.13
C GLY A 170 -25.45 -3.84 -12.57
N ASP A 171 -25.83 -4.80 -13.43
CA ASP A 171 -26.41 -6.09 -13.00
C ASP A 171 -25.32 -7.08 -12.50
N ALA A 172 -24.03 -6.80 -12.79
CA ALA A 172 -22.90 -7.65 -12.45
C ALA A 172 -22.25 -7.28 -11.10
#